data_8881ccc64dfd8cfe8548e289a06a5458
#
_entry.id   8881ccc64dfd8cfe8548e289a06a5458
#
_cell.length_a   1.000
_cell.length_b   1.000
_cell.length_c   1.000
_cell.angle_alpha   90.00
_cell.angle_beta   90.00
_cell.angle_gamma   90.00
#
_symmetry.space_group_name_H-M   'P 1'
#
loop_
_entity.id
_entity.type
_entity.pdbx_description
1 polymer ?
#
loop_
_entity_poly.entity_id
_entity_poly.type
_entity_poly.pdbx_seq_one_letter_code
_entity_poly.pdbx_strand_id
1 'polypeptide(L)'
;PILAVDVPQAPCGEKLAGWPEEENDKKEILKNFLFQTCKAEANWNMKNFIEDQVELIRRQVGDKKVLLALSGGVDSSVVAALLIKAIGKQLVCVHVNHGLMRKGESESVIEVFQNQLDANLVYVDASERFLAKLAGVADPEQKRKIIGAEFIRVFEEEARKLEGIEFLAQGTIYPDIVESGTKTAKIVKSHHNVGGLPEDMNYKLVEPLYYLFKDEVRA
;
A
#
# COMPACT_ATOMS: atom_id res chain seq x y z
N PRO A 1 -6.98 -10.70 16.38
CA PRO A 1 -6.03 -9.89 17.10
C PRO A 1 -4.68 -10.58 17.00
N ILE A 2 -3.77 -9.99 16.20
CA ILE A 2 -2.38 -10.44 16.14
C ILE A 2 -1.81 -10.06 17.48
N LEU A 3 -1.47 -11.03 18.30
CA LEU A 3 -0.65 -10.83 19.48
C LEU A 3 0.73 -10.39 19.00
N ALA A 4 0.99 -9.09 19.06
CA ALA A 4 2.34 -8.58 19.03
C ALA A 4 3.02 -9.09 20.30
N VAL A 5 3.80 -10.14 20.18
CA VAL A 5 4.69 -10.57 21.25
C VAL A 5 5.82 -9.55 21.24
N ASP A 6 5.85 -8.66 22.23
CA ASP A 6 7.00 -7.81 22.52
C ASP A 6 8.17 -8.72 22.86
N VAL A 7 8.95 -9.08 21.85
CA VAL A 7 10.24 -9.73 22.07
C VAL A 7 11.19 -8.61 22.49
N PRO A 8 11.77 -8.68 23.72
CA PRO A 8 12.73 -7.67 24.14
C PRO A 8 13.83 -7.56 23.10
N GLN A 9 13.97 -6.39 22.48
CA GLN A 9 15.08 -6.13 21.58
C GLN A 9 16.37 -6.12 22.40
N ALA A 10 17.20 -7.14 22.20
CA ALA A 10 18.57 -7.09 22.69
C ALA A 10 19.28 -5.91 22.02
N PRO A 11 20.13 -5.16 22.74
CA PRO A 11 20.96 -4.13 22.14
C PRO A 11 21.71 -4.70 20.94
N CYS A 12 21.82 -3.93 19.88
CA CYS A 12 22.42 -4.35 18.62
C CYS A 12 23.82 -4.95 18.87
N GLY A 13 23.96 -6.28 18.67
CA GLY A 13 25.21 -7.00 18.83
C GLY A 13 25.32 -7.96 20.02
N GLU A 14 24.38 -7.97 20.97
CA GLU A 14 24.41 -8.94 22.07
C GLU A 14 23.50 -10.14 21.76
N LYS A 15 24.10 -11.35 21.78
CA LYS A 15 23.34 -12.60 21.72
C LYS A 15 22.58 -12.79 23.02
N LEU A 16 21.27 -13.02 22.95
CA LEU A 16 20.49 -13.42 24.13
C LEU A 16 21.09 -14.71 24.72
N ALA A 17 21.53 -14.65 25.96
CA ALA A 17 22.12 -15.80 26.65
C ALA A 17 21.09 -16.96 26.70
N GLY A 18 21.47 -18.13 26.15
CA GLY A 18 20.62 -19.30 26.09
C GLY A 18 19.71 -19.42 24.85
N TRP A 19 19.78 -18.46 23.91
CA TRP A 19 19.06 -18.58 22.63
C TRP A 19 19.84 -19.54 21.71
N PRO A 20 19.21 -20.57 21.12
CA PRO A 20 19.89 -21.53 20.28
C PRO A 20 20.51 -20.89 19.04
N GLU A 21 21.64 -21.41 18.60
CA GLU A 21 22.30 -20.92 17.38
C GLU A 21 21.68 -21.49 16.10
N GLU A 22 21.17 -22.73 16.17
CA GLU A 22 20.58 -23.39 15.02
C GLU A 22 19.17 -22.90 14.73
N GLU A 23 18.89 -22.68 13.45
CA GLU A 23 17.62 -22.16 12.96
C GLU A 23 16.44 -23.10 13.26
N ASN A 24 16.66 -24.41 13.23
CA ASN A 24 15.63 -25.41 13.53
C ASN A 24 15.21 -25.37 14.99
N ASP A 25 16.16 -25.20 15.93
CA ASP A 25 15.87 -25.09 17.35
C ASP A 25 15.08 -23.86 17.68
N LYS A 26 15.38 -22.74 17.02
CA LYS A 26 14.62 -21.48 17.14
C LYS A 26 13.18 -21.67 16.71
N LYS A 27 12.97 -22.33 15.56
CA LYS A 27 11.62 -22.62 15.04
C LYS A 27 10.83 -23.51 15.98
N GLU A 28 11.49 -24.53 16.55
CA GLU A 28 10.83 -25.45 17.48
C GLU A 28 10.43 -24.77 18.78
N ILE A 29 11.28 -23.92 19.34
CA ILE A 29 10.96 -23.13 20.53
C ILE A 29 9.78 -22.21 20.25
N LEU A 30 9.78 -21.47 19.13
CA LEU A 30 8.68 -20.59 18.76
C LEU A 30 7.39 -21.39 18.53
N LYS A 31 7.46 -22.53 17.85
CA LYS A 31 6.32 -23.42 17.61
C LYS A 31 5.72 -23.91 18.94
N ASN A 32 6.56 -24.37 19.86
CA ASN A 32 6.11 -24.84 21.16
C ASN A 32 5.49 -23.69 21.98
N PHE A 33 6.09 -22.54 21.97
CA PHE A 33 5.53 -21.34 22.62
C PHE A 33 4.16 -20.98 22.04
N LEU A 34 4.05 -20.83 20.73
CA LEU A 34 2.78 -20.44 20.08
C LEU A 34 1.69 -21.48 20.29
N PHE A 35 1.96 -22.77 20.02
CA PHE A 35 0.92 -23.80 19.98
C PHE A 35 0.70 -24.50 21.31
N GLN A 36 1.76 -24.70 22.14
CA GLN A 36 1.61 -25.37 23.42
C GLN A 36 1.30 -24.42 24.57
N THR A 37 1.96 -23.26 24.61
CA THR A 37 1.80 -22.28 25.67
C THR A 37 0.66 -21.31 25.39
N CYS A 38 0.69 -20.63 24.24
CA CYS A 38 -0.31 -19.64 23.87
C CYS A 38 -1.60 -20.26 23.32
N LYS A 39 -1.61 -21.57 22.98
CA LYS A 39 -2.74 -22.26 22.35
C LYS A 39 -3.24 -21.57 21.08
N ALA A 40 -2.33 -20.91 20.35
CA ALA A 40 -2.67 -20.25 19.09
C ALA A 40 -3.13 -21.28 18.04
N GLU A 41 -4.15 -20.94 17.28
CA GLU A 41 -4.63 -21.74 16.16
C GLU A 41 -3.86 -21.37 14.88
N ALA A 42 -3.44 -22.39 14.11
CA ALA A 42 -2.78 -22.19 12.82
C ALA A 42 -3.82 -21.93 11.70
N ASN A 43 -4.59 -20.86 11.84
CA ASN A 43 -5.70 -20.52 10.95
C ASN A 43 -5.35 -19.40 9.96
N TRP A 44 -4.14 -18.80 10.06
CA TRP A 44 -3.70 -17.76 9.14
C TRP A 44 -3.20 -18.39 7.83
N ASN A 45 -3.85 -18.07 6.74
CA ASN A 45 -3.42 -18.38 5.38
C ASN A 45 -3.95 -17.32 4.41
N MET A 46 -3.39 -17.23 3.22
CA MET A 46 -3.70 -16.17 2.27
C MET A 46 -5.17 -16.19 1.82
N LYS A 47 -5.79 -17.36 1.70
CA LYS A 47 -7.21 -17.48 1.34
C LYS A 47 -8.10 -16.86 2.41
N ASN A 48 -7.90 -17.23 3.67
CA ASN A 48 -8.66 -16.69 4.79
C ASN A 48 -8.41 -15.17 4.91
N PHE A 49 -7.15 -14.73 4.74
CA PHE A 49 -6.80 -13.31 4.73
C PHE A 49 -7.61 -12.52 3.69
N ILE A 50 -7.70 -13.02 2.44
CA ILE A 50 -8.46 -12.35 1.38
C ILE A 50 -9.95 -12.26 1.75
N GLU A 51 -10.55 -13.34 2.29
CA GLU A 51 -11.94 -13.36 2.71
C GLU A 51 -12.20 -12.38 3.87
N ASP A 52 -11.35 -12.39 4.88
CA ASP A 52 -11.42 -11.50 6.03
C ASP A 52 -11.25 -10.02 5.62
N GLN A 53 -10.30 -9.72 4.73
CA GLN A 53 -10.08 -8.36 4.24
C GLN A 53 -11.26 -7.86 3.40
N VAL A 54 -11.83 -8.68 2.55
CA VAL A 54 -13.02 -8.33 1.77
C VAL A 54 -14.19 -7.99 2.69
N GLU A 55 -14.40 -8.75 3.76
CA GLU A 55 -15.46 -8.48 4.72
C GLU A 55 -15.19 -7.20 5.54
N LEU A 56 -13.93 -7.02 5.98
CA LEU A 56 -13.50 -5.82 6.69
C LEU A 56 -13.71 -4.55 5.86
N ILE A 57 -13.28 -4.57 4.60
CA ILE A 57 -13.47 -3.46 3.66
C ILE A 57 -14.95 -3.14 3.50
N ARG A 58 -15.80 -4.14 3.29
CA ARG A 58 -17.26 -3.94 3.15
C ARG A 58 -17.86 -3.27 4.38
N ARG A 59 -17.47 -3.70 5.57
CA ARG A 59 -17.96 -3.09 6.83
C ARG A 59 -17.45 -1.66 7.00
N GLN A 60 -16.19 -1.41 6.66
CA GLN A 60 -15.56 -0.09 6.82
C GLN A 60 -16.12 0.94 5.85
N VAL A 61 -16.29 0.55 4.59
CA VAL A 61 -16.68 1.45 3.50
C VAL A 61 -18.19 1.65 3.42
N GLY A 62 -18.96 0.58 3.67
CA GLY A 62 -20.42 0.62 3.53
C GLY A 62 -20.87 0.98 2.10
N ASP A 63 -21.68 2.02 1.96
CA ASP A 63 -22.21 2.53 0.69
C ASP A 63 -21.35 3.64 0.04
N LYS A 64 -20.22 3.98 0.66
CA LYS A 64 -19.39 5.10 0.23
C LYS A 64 -18.40 4.73 -0.88
N LYS A 65 -17.82 5.74 -1.53
CA LYS A 65 -16.81 5.55 -2.56
C LYS A 65 -15.41 5.63 -1.98
N VAL A 66 -14.52 4.84 -2.58
CA VAL A 66 -13.09 4.77 -2.26
C VAL A 66 -12.29 5.26 -3.45
N LEU A 67 -11.33 6.13 -3.21
CA LEU A 67 -10.36 6.60 -4.20
C LEU A 67 -9.04 5.83 -4.05
N LEU A 68 -8.44 5.42 -5.14
CA LEU A 68 -7.13 4.76 -5.16
C LEU A 68 -6.25 5.36 -6.25
N ALA A 69 -5.04 5.78 -5.89
CA ALA A 69 -3.99 6.07 -6.85
C ALA A 69 -3.38 4.75 -7.37
N LEU A 70 -3.68 4.39 -8.61
CA LEU A 70 -3.23 3.16 -9.24
C LEU A 70 -1.94 3.39 -10.02
N SER A 71 -0.81 3.08 -9.41
CA SER A 71 0.53 3.31 -10.01
C SER A 71 0.94 2.25 -11.05
N GLY A 72 0.24 1.12 -11.12
CA GLY A 72 0.66 -0.07 -11.89
C GLY A 72 1.67 -0.97 -11.16
N GLY A 73 2.14 -0.56 -9.99
CA GLY A 73 2.97 -1.40 -9.11
C GLY A 73 2.17 -2.52 -8.44
N VAL A 74 2.85 -3.56 -7.97
CA VAL A 74 2.23 -4.75 -7.36
C VAL A 74 1.28 -4.38 -6.23
N ASP A 75 1.71 -3.53 -5.30
CA ASP A 75 0.92 -3.21 -4.10
C ASP A 75 -0.39 -2.51 -4.45
N SER A 76 -0.34 -1.46 -5.27
CA SER A 76 -1.54 -0.76 -5.72
C SER A 76 -2.47 -1.65 -6.54
N SER A 77 -1.91 -2.60 -7.30
CA SER A 77 -2.68 -3.55 -8.10
C SER A 77 -3.41 -4.57 -7.22
N VAL A 78 -2.76 -5.09 -6.18
CA VAL A 78 -3.39 -6.01 -5.21
C VAL A 78 -4.47 -5.29 -4.39
N VAL A 79 -4.20 -4.06 -3.94
CA VAL A 79 -5.22 -3.22 -3.29
C VAL A 79 -6.43 -3.02 -4.19
N ALA A 80 -6.22 -2.68 -5.48
CA ALA A 80 -7.31 -2.51 -6.43
C ALA A 80 -8.12 -3.80 -6.59
N ALA A 81 -7.46 -4.96 -6.74
CA ALA A 81 -8.13 -6.25 -6.89
C ALA A 81 -8.97 -6.62 -5.65
N LEU A 82 -8.44 -6.41 -4.44
CA LEU A 82 -9.18 -6.63 -3.19
C LEU A 82 -10.40 -5.71 -3.08
N LEU A 83 -10.23 -4.43 -3.40
CA LEU A 83 -11.31 -3.45 -3.35
C LEU A 83 -12.37 -3.72 -4.43
N ILE A 84 -11.99 -4.10 -5.65
CA ILE A 84 -12.94 -4.50 -6.70
C ILE A 84 -13.78 -5.70 -6.21
N LYS A 85 -13.14 -6.69 -5.60
CA LYS A 85 -13.83 -7.87 -5.04
C LYS A 85 -14.76 -7.52 -3.88
N ALA A 86 -14.37 -6.55 -3.06
CA ALA A 86 -15.15 -6.14 -1.88
C ALA A 86 -16.32 -5.23 -2.23
N ILE A 87 -16.08 -4.16 -2.98
CA ILE A 87 -17.00 -3.03 -3.16
C ILE A 87 -17.28 -2.67 -4.64
N GLY A 88 -16.65 -3.39 -5.59
CA GLY A 88 -16.92 -3.23 -7.03
C GLY A 88 -16.80 -1.79 -7.53
N LYS A 89 -17.85 -1.27 -8.12
CA LYS A 89 -17.90 0.08 -8.73
C LYS A 89 -17.83 1.26 -7.75
N GLN A 90 -17.87 1.03 -6.43
CA GLN A 90 -17.62 2.06 -5.43
C GLN A 90 -16.12 2.45 -5.39
N LEU A 91 -15.22 1.58 -5.91
CA LEU A 91 -13.83 1.92 -6.11
C LEU A 91 -13.66 2.80 -7.35
N VAL A 92 -13.00 3.94 -7.20
CA VAL A 92 -12.53 4.79 -8.29
C VAL A 92 -11.01 4.76 -8.30
N CYS A 93 -10.42 4.21 -9.36
CA CYS A 93 -8.99 4.18 -9.57
C CYS A 93 -8.57 5.37 -10.41
N VAL A 94 -7.52 6.09 -10.01
CA VAL A 94 -6.90 7.16 -10.81
C VAL A 94 -5.50 6.70 -11.20
N HIS A 95 -5.26 6.54 -12.50
CA HIS A 95 -3.95 6.25 -13.05
C HIS A 95 -3.40 7.47 -13.79
N VAL A 96 -2.25 7.96 -13.33
CA VAL A 96 -1.59 9.13 -13.90
C VAL A 96 -0.37 8.68 -14.71
N ASN A 97 -0.42 8.89 -16.02
CA ASN A 97 0.76 8.78 -16.88
C ASN A 97 1.58 10.07 -16.76
N HIS A 98 2.72 9.98 -16.13
CA HIS A 98 3.65 11.10 -15.94
C HIS A 98 4.78 11.15 -16.99
N GLY A 99 4.71 10.34 -18.04
CA GLY A 99 5.71 10.29 -19.12
C GLY A 99 7.04 9.61 -18.76
N LEU A 100 7.17 9.08 -17.53
CA LEU A 100 8.35 8.36 -17.04
C LEU A 100 8.04 6.88 -16.74
N MET A 101 6.88 6.41 -17.22
CA MET A 101 6.48 5.01 -17.13
C MET A 101 7.33 4.15 -18.07
N ARG A 102 7.41 2.86 -17.79
CA ARG A 102 7.99 1.90 -18.73
C ARG A 102 7.12 1.83 -20.00
N LYS A 103 7.74 1.47 -21.12
CA LYS A 103 7.01 1.30 -22.38
C LYS A 103 5.87 0.29 -22.22
N GLY A 104 4.65 0.70 -22.55
CA GLY A 104 3.46 -0.14 -22.47
C GLY A 104 2.88 -0.34 -21.06
N GLU A 105 3.41 0.31 -20.04
CA GLU A 105 2.96 0.10 -18.65
C GLU A 105 1.57 0.69 -18.41
N SER A 106 1.31 1.91 -18.86
CA SER A 106 -0.02 2.53 -18.74
C SER A 106 -1.08 1.79 -19.55
N GLU A 107 -0.73 1.35 -20.76
CA GLU A 107 -1.62 0.54 -21.60
C GLU A 107 -1.97 -0.80 -20.94
N SER A 108 -0.99 -1.43 -20.27
CA SER A 108 -1.22 -2.65 -19.49
C SER A 108 -2.15 -2.41 -18.30
N VAL A 109 -2.02 -1.28 -17.61
CA VAL A 109 -2.91 -0.91 -16.50
C VAL A 109 -4.35 -0.73 -17.01
N ILE A 110 -4.54 -0.02 -18.12
CA ILE A 110 -5.85 0.18 -18.73
C ILE A 110 -6.45 -1.17 -19.14
N GLU A 111 -5.68 -2.01 -19.84
CA GLU A 111 -6.14 -3.31 -20.30
C GLU A 111 -6.61 -4.20 -19.13
N VAL A 112 -5.82 -4.30 -18.08
CA VAL A 112 -6.16 -5.15 -16.93
C VAL A 112 -7.31 -4.58 -16.13
N PHE A 113 -7.23 -3.33 -15.71
CA PHE A 113 -8.19 -2.79 -14.75
C PHE A 113 -9.49 -2.30 -15.39
N GLN A 114 -9.43 -1.70 -16.55
CA GLN A 114 -10.62 -1.20 -17.22
C GLN A 114 -11.30 -2.30 -18.04
N ASN A 115 -10.55 -3.04 -18.87
CA ASN A 115 -11.15 -3.97 -19.84
C ASN A 115 -11.42 -5.36 -19.24
N GLN A 116 -10.48 -5.90 -18.41
CA GLN A 116 -10.64 -7.25 -17.86
C GLN A 116 -11.36 -7.24 -16.51
N LEU A 117 -11.04 -6.32 -15.62
CA LEU A 117 -11.63 -6.24 -14.28
C LEU A 117 -12.83 -5.29 -14.18
N ASP A 118 -13.19 -4.61 -15.26
CA ASP A 118 -14.30 -3.64 -15.30
C ASP A 118 -14.23 -2.62 -14.13
N ALA A 119 -13.02 -2.16 -13.79
CA ALA A 119 -12.83 -1.16 -12.75
C ALA A 119 -13.31 0.22 -13.24
N ASN A 120 -13.74 1.05 -12.30
CA ASN A 120 -13.99 2.46 -12.57
C ASN A 120 -12.63 3.20 -12.59
N LEU A 121 -12.00 3.24 -13.78
CA LEU A 121 -10.66 3.77 -13.98
C LEU A 121 -10.71 5.15 -14.65
N VAL A 122 -10.11 6.13 -14.00
CA VAL A 122 -9.82 7.47 -14.54
C VAL A 122 -8.37 7.47 -15.00
N TYR A 123 -8.15 7.52 -16.31
CA TYR A 123 -6.82 7.65 -16.89
C TYR A 123 -6.50 9.12 -17.16
N VAL A 124 -5.35 9.58 -16.70
CA VAL A 124 -4.87 10.97 -16.87
C VAL A 124 -3.52 10.96 -17.56
N ASP A 125 -3.43 11.47 -18.76
CA ASP A 125 -2.14 11.75 -19.39
C ASP A 125 -1.66 13.15 -19.00
N ALA A 126 -0.69 13.18 -18.10
CA ALA A 126 -0.03 14.39 -17.63
C ALA A 126 1.45 14.45 -18.09
N SER A 127 1.84 13.63 -19.07
CA SER A 127 3.23 13.45 -19.50
C SER A 127 3.92 14.77 -19.86
N GLU A 128 3.28 15.61 -20.68
CA GLU A 128 3.83 16.91 -21.05
C GLU A 128 4.05 17.82 -19.84
N ARG A 129 3.12 17.82 -18.89
CA ARG A 129 3.16 18.63 -17.68
C ARG A 129 4.34 18.25 -16.78
N PHE A 130 4.60 16.96 -16.60
CA PHE A 130 5.74 16.46 -15.82
C PHE A 130 7.06 16.73 -16.54
N LEU A 131 7.15 16.43 -17.83
CA LEU A 131 8.37 16.63 -18.62
C LEU A 131 8.77 18.10 -18.68
N ALA A 132 7.81 19.02 -18.84
CA ALA A 132 8.07 20.46 -18.82
C ALA A 132 8.69 20.92 -17.49
N LYS A 133 8.22 20.39 -16.35
CA LYS A 133 8.77 20.74 -15.03
C LYS A 133 10.14 20.13 -14.75
N LEU A 134 10.48 19.05 -15.42
CA LEU A 134 11.77 18.36 -15.29
C LEU A 134 12.83 18.91 -16.26
N ALA A 135 12.45 19.74 -17.20
CA ALA A 135 13.36 20.34 -18.17
C ALA A 135 14.48 21.11 -17.46
N GLY A 136 15.74 20.80 -17.78
CA GLY A 136 16.92 21.43 -17.20
C GLY A 136 17.27 20.99 -15.76
N VAL A 137 16.49 20.14 -15.12
CA VAL A 137 16.77 19.62 -13.78
C VAL A 137 17.70 18.43 -13.90
N ALA A 138 18.94 18.54 -13.41
CA ALA A 138 19.94 17.47 -13.44
C ALA A 138 19.93 16.61 -12.15
N ASP A 139 19.75 17.27 -10.99
CA ASP A 139 19.82 16.65 -9.68
C ASP A 139 18.69 15.60 -9.46
N PRO A 140 19.04 14.34 -9.13
CA PRO A 140 18.06 13.27 -8.94
C PRO A 140 17.07 13.53 -7.79
N GLU A 141 17.53 14.16 -6.70
CA GLU A 141 16.68 14.44 -5.55
C GLU A 141 15.66 15.55 -5.87
N GLN A 142 16.08 16.57 -6.60
CA GLN A 142 15.15 17.59 -7.10
C GLN A 142 14.13 17.01 -8.07
N LYS A 143 14.55 16.11 -8.98
CA LYS A 143 13.61 15.39 -9.86
C LYS A 143 12.54 14.65 -9.06
N ARG A 144 12.95 13.89 -8.05
CA ARG A 144 12.04 13.12 -7.19
C ARG A 144 11.02 14.04 -6.50
N LYS A 145 11.47 15.15 -5.92
CA LYS A 145 10.60 16.14 -5.28
C LYS A 145 9.60 16.77 -6.25
N ILE A 146 10.05 17.13 -7.45
CA ILE A 146 9.19 17.69 -8.48
C ILE A 146 8.12 16.68 -8.91
N ILE A 147 8.52 15.44 -9.20
CA ILE A 147 7.61 14.37 -9.59
C ILE A 147 6.57 14.12 -8.50
N GLY A 148 6.99 13.98 -7.25
CA GLY A 148 6.09 13.73 -6.13
C GLY A 148 5.09 14.87 -5.92
N ALA A 149 5.57 16.11 -5.90
CA ALA A 149 4.71 17.28 -5.74
C ALA A 149 3.71 17.44 -6.89
N GLU A 150 4.13 17.17 -8.12
CA GLU A 150 3.26 17.29 -9.27
C GLU A 150 2.23 16.15 -9.34
N PHE A 151 2.63 14.93 -8.96
CA PHE A 151 1.71 13.80 -8.86
C PHE A 151 0.56 14.11 -7.89
N ILE A 152 0.88 14.66 -6.71
CA ILE A 152 -0.13 15.04 -5.71
C ILE A 152 -1.11 16.06 -6.29
N ARG A 153 -0.61 17.09 -7.01
CA ARG A 153 -1.47 18.11 -7.64
C ARG A 153 -2.41 17.53 -8.69
N VAL A 154 -1.88 16.69 -9.59
CA VAL A 154 -2.70 16.05 -10.63
C VAL A 154 -3.74 15.14 -9.99
N PHE A 155 -3.34 14.36 -8.99
CA PHE A 155 -4.25 13.47 -8.27
C PHE A 155 -5.35 14.24 -7.53
N GLU A 156 -4.99 15.34 -6.88
CA GLU A 156 -5.93 16.25 -6.20
C GLU A 156 -6.94 16.87 -7.20
N GLU A 157 -6.44 17.37 -8.34
CA GLU A 157 -7.28 17.95 -9.40
C GLU A 157 -8.33 16.93 -9.89
N GLU A 158 -7.94 15.67 -10.04
CA GLU A 158 -8.87 14.60 -10.45
C GLU A 158 -9.82 14.20 -9.30
N ALA A 159 -9.29 14.10 -8.08
CA ALA A 159 -10.10 13.77 -6.91
C ALA A 159 -11.22 14.79 -6.66
N ARG A 160 -10.95 16.08 -6.89
CA ARG A 160 -11.96 17.17 -6.74
C ARG A 160 -13.10 17.11 -7.77
N LYS A 161 -12.89 16.43 -8.91
CA LYS A 161 -13.94 16.21 -9.93
C LYS A 161 -14.88 15.07 -9.56
N LEU A 162 -14.49 14.25 -8.59
CA LEU A 162 -15.21 13.05 -8.17
C LEU A 162 -16.10 13.34 -6.98
N GLU A 163 -17.39 13.02 -7.08
CA GLU A 163 -18.35 13.21 -6.01
C GLU A 163 -18.51 11.96 -5.14
N GLY A 164 -18.72 12.18 -3.85
CA GLY A 164 -19.05 11.12 -2.89
C GLY A 164 -17.87 10.25 -2.46
N ILE A 165 -16.63 10.71 -2.65
CA ILE A 165 -15.43 10.04 -2.13
C ILE A 165 -15.30 10.37 -0.65
N GLU A 166 -15.28 9.34 0.21
CA GLU A 166 -15.03 9.49 1.65
C GLU A 166 -13.77 8.76 2.10
N PHE A 167 -13.26 7.83 1.28
CA PHE A 167 -12.13 7.01 1.63
C PHE A 167 -11.00 7.12 0.60
N LEU A 168 -9.76 7.04 1.09
CA LEU A 168 -8.56 6.89 0.28
C LEU A 168 -7.91 5.54 0.57
N ALA A 169 -7.72 4.73 -0.46
CA ALA A 169 -7.01 3.47 -0.31
C ALA A 169 -5.51 3.64 -0.54
N GLN A 170 -4.72 2.96 0.28
CA GLN A 170 -3.25 2.96 0.21
C GLN A 170 -2.71 1.54 0.28
N GLY A 171 -1.61 1.31 -0.43
CA GLY A 171 -0.88 0.03 -0.46
C GLY A 171 0.21 -0.06 0.60
N THR A 172 -0.02 0.48 1.80
CA THR A 172 0.91 0.36 2.94
C THR A 172 1.10 -1.11 3.30
N ILE A 173 2.33 -1.56 3.42
CA ILE A 173 2.70 -2.91 3.85
C ILE A 173 3.42 -2.89 5.20
N TYR A 174 3.54 -4.04 5.86
CA TYR A 174 4.12 -4.12 7.20
C TYR A 174 5.54 -3.53 7.32
N PRO A 175 6.49 -3.75 6.37
CA PRO A 175 7.80 -3.11 6.40
C PRO A 175 7.74 -1.57 6.44
N ASP A 176 6.78 -0.94 5.74
CA ASP A 176 6.64 0.52 5.75
C ASP A 176 6.34 1.06 7.15
N ILE A 177 5.65 0.26 7.97
CA ILE A 177 5.28 0.64 9.35
C ILE A 177 6.48 0.54 10.27
N VAL A 178 7.21 -0.59 10.18
CA VAL A 178 8.40 -0.83 11.01
C VAL A 178 9.47 0.21 10.73
N GLU A 179 9.73 0.50 9.46
CA GLU A 179 10.69 1.52 9.05
C GLU A 179 10.26 2.93 9.45
N SER A 180 8.95 3.19 9.50
CA SER A 180 8.39 4.50 9.91
C SER A 180 8.56 4.82 11.39
N GLY A 181 8.81 3.82 12.24
CA GLY A 181 9.03 3.99 13.69
C GLY A 181 10.36 4.65 14.06
N THR A 182 11.30 4.77 13.14
CA THR A 182 12.59 5.44 13.39
C THR A 182 12.49 6.94 13.08
N LYS A 183 13.27 7.79 13.79
CA LYS A 183 13.27 9.25 13.58
C LYS A 183 13.62 9.65 12.14
N THR A 184 14.32 8.81 11.42
CA THR A 184 14.71 8.98 10.01
C THR A 184 13.55 8.66 9.04
N ALA A 185 12.60 7.86 9.45
CA ALA A 185 11.49 7.37 8.63
C ALA A 185 10.38 8.40 8.37
N LYS A 186 10.33 9.50 9.13
CA LYS A 186 9.43 10.63 8.79
C LYS A 186 9.71 11.20 7.39
N ILE A 187 10.94 11.03 6.89
CA ILE A 187 11.37 11.50 5.58
C ILE A 187 10.99 10.51 4.48
N VAL A 188 10.98 9.19 4.77
CA VAL A 188 10.64 8.13 3.80
C VAL A 188 9.13 8.07 3.55
N LYS A 189 8.31 8.35 4.57
CA LYS A 189 6.83 8.36 4.47
C LYS A 189 6.26 9.34 3.43
N SER A 190 7.01 10.37 3.04
CA SER A 190 6.54 11.37 2.08
C SER A 190 6.51 10.88 0.61
N HIS A 191 7.09 9.73 0.32
CA HIS A 191 7.30 9.28 -1.07
C HIS A 191 6.38 8.12 -1.51
N HIS A 192 5.80 7.36 -0.59
CA HIS A 192 4.92 6.23 -0.90
C HIS A 192 3.46 6.44 -0.52
N ASN A 193 3.17 7.45 0.27
CA ASN A 193 1.81 7.80 0.66
C ASN A 193 1.39 9.08 -0.05
N VAL A 194 0.18 9.07 -0.60
CA VAL A 194 -0.56 10.27 -1.02
C VAL A 194 -0.86 11.18 0.20
N GLY A 195 -0.03 11.06 1.26
CA GLY A 195 -0.09 11.84 2.51
C GLY A 195 0.30 13.31 2.40
N GLY A 196 0.42 13.83 1.15
CA GLY A 196 0.54 15.24 0.85
C GLY A 196 -0.75 15.85 0.30
N LEU A 197 -1.88 15.14 0.38
CA LEU A 197 -3.16 15.75 0.05
C LEU A 197 -3.49 16.87 1.05
N PRO A 198 -4.10 17.97 0.57
CA PRO A 198 -4.50 19.09 1.42
C PRO A 198 -5.39 18.64 2.58
N GLU A 199 -5.29 19.33 3.72
CA GLU A 199 -6.06 19.04 4.94
C GLU A 199 -7.58 19.17 4.74
N ASP A 200 -8.02 19.91 3.72
CA ASP A 200 -9.42 20.03 3.35
C ASP A 200 -9.98 18.76 2.68
N MET A 201 -9.10 17.87 2.19
CA MET A 201 -9.47 16.53 1.70
C MET A 201 -9.38 15.49 2.84
N ASN A 202 -10.34 15.51 3.74
CA ASN A 202 -10.35 14.70 4.95
C ASN A 202 -10.83 13.27 4.69
N TYR A 203 -10.09 12.49 3.89
CA TYR A 203 -10.42 11.10 3.60
C TYR A 203 -10.04 10.17 4.75
N LYS A 204 -10.90 9.17 4.99
CA LYS A 204 -10.56 8.04 5.86
C LYS A 204 -9.69 7.05 5.10
N LEU A 205 -8.70 6.46 5.75
CA LEU A 205 -7.79 5.50 5.10
C LEU A 205 -8.36 4.09 5.08
N VAL A 206 -8.11 3.40 3.96
CA VAL A 206 -8.32 1.96 3.78
C VAL A 206 -7.00 1.34 3.36
N GLU A 207 -6.40 0.51 4.20
CA GLU A 207 -5.06 -0.06 4.03
C GLU A 207 -5.12 -1.59 4.11
N PRO A 208 -5.57 -2.27 3.05
CA PRO A 208 -5.83 -3.72 3.09
C PRO A 208 -4.59 -4.58 3.30
N LEU A 209 -3.40 -4.07 2.95
CA LEU A 209 -2.13 -4.82 2.99
C LEU A 209 -1.31 -4.55 4.24
N TYR A 210 -1.85 -3.79 5.21
CA TYR A 210 -1.14 -3.26 6.37
C TYR A 210 -0.33 -4.29 7.16
N TYR A 211 -0.77 -5.54 7.20
CA TYR A 211 -0.12 -6.62 7.96
C TYR A 211 0.67 -7.60 7.10
N LEU A 212 0.81 -7.35 5.79
CA LEU A 212 1.50 -8.23 4.87
C LEU A 212 2.95 -7.82 4.65
N PHE A 213 3.82 -8.83 4.48
CA PHE A 213 5.14 -8.65 3.91
C PHE A 213 5.07 -8.64 2.37
N LYS A 214 6.13 -8.13 1.73
CA LYS A 214 6.18 -7.99 0.28
C LYS A 214 5.98 -9.29 -0.49
N ASP A 215 6.51 -10.39 0.04
CA ASP A 215 6.40 -11.71 -0.60
C ASP A 215 4.97 -12.27 -0.48
N GLU A 216 4.28 -11.96 0.60
CA GLU A 216 2.87 -12.32 0.80
C GLU A 216 1.95 -11.53 -0.13
N VAL A 217 2.28 -10.27 -0.42
CA VAL A 217 1.53 -9.46 -1.40
C VAL A 217 1.68 -10.02 -2.82
N ARG A 218 2.78 -10.70 -3.12
CA ARG A 218 3.05 -11.30 -4.44
C ARG A 218 2.49 -12.70 -4.62
N ALA A 219 2.19 -13.39 -3.53
CA ALA A 219 1.66 -14.75 -3.54
C ALA A 219 0.18 -14.80 -3.94
#